data_487ffd28d2e0905181b0e51545b88905
#
_entry.id   487ffd28d2e0905181b0e51545b88905
#
_cell.length_a   1.000
_cell.length_b   1.000
_cell.length_c   1.000
_cell.angle_alpha   90.00
_cell.angle_beta   90.00
_cell.angle_gamma   90.00
#
_symmetry.space_group_name_H-M   'P 1'
#
loop_
_entity.id
_entity.type
_entity.pdbx_description
1 polymer ?
#
loop_
_entity_poly.entity_id
_entity_poly.type
_entity_poly.pdbx_seq_one_letter_code
_entity_poly.pdbx_strand_id
1 'polypeptide(L)'
;MHGRVKLKSTAQQEEEKRKEREKKLKVYVAARDACFSKRKEGTMDDEGLQITQQLLSSNPDFATLWNYRREILQHQETVRPEDEVQKLYEEELSFLEGCLKVNPKSYGSWHHRGWVSGRIPRPDWARELGLCDRCLGLDDRNFHCWDYRRMVVKLSGVPVDQELQFTDRLIGSNFSNYSSWHYRSTLLPLLHPQPPPRDPPSASPPSPNTHSHRVCEEQLLKEYELVQNAFFTDPNDQSAWFYYRWLLGRAEREEMISCVYVSREGERVIVAFSRPVNALSAGLLLVVDGQPLTVDWRSTHPRFHHSPVWICQLPPGTISDSSNEHNLTVHWTQNHTHRDCALYTGRSESWCRDSATDQELFRSELSVEKASVLQSELQSCTQLLELEPQNKWCVLTIVLLMRALDPLGYEGETLAHFETLKEVDSMRSCYYSDLCSKFMMENTILKMEYAEVRVFSLSGKNLTTLCHLDQLLLVTHINLSSNQLKALPPQFAMLQCLEVLEADDNAIENLYGLYHLPRLGEVSLRNNQISRLSELKPLTTCPQLTRLDLRGNPVARTANLQSELAELLPSVTDLLL
;
A
#
# COMPACT_ATOMS: atom_id res chain seq x y z
N MET A 1 8.13 19.47 23.52
CA MET A 1 7.88 20.32 24.72
C MET A 1 6.88 19.68 25.70
N HIS A 2 6.75 18.40 25.72
CA HIS A 2 5.93 17.67 26.69
C HIS A 2 6.79 17.30 27.89
N GLY A 3 6.38 17.73 29.11
CA GLY A 3 7.06 17.39 30.36
C GLY A 3 7.66 18.56 31.17
N ARG A 4 7.59 19.81 30.71
CA ARG A 4 7.98 20.95 31.56
C ARG A 4 6.85 21.30 32.54
N VAL A 5 7.14 21.11 33.82
CA VAL A 5 6.26 21.57 34.90
C VAL A 5 6.10 23.09 34.78
N LYS A 6 4.88 23.59 34.64
CA LYS A 6 4.58 25.03 34.71
C LYS A 6 4.86 25.51 36.15
N LEU A 7 5.94 26.25 36.33
CA LEU A 7 6.17 27.01 37.57
C LEU A 7 5.10 28.11 37.64
N LYS A 8 4.39 28.18 38.76
CA LYS A 8 3.44 29.29 39.02
C LYS A 8 4.24 30.59 39.13
N SER A 9 4.01 31.53 38.21
CA SER A 9 4.57 32.89 38.24
C SER A 9 3.69 33.80 39.10
N THR A 10 4.30 34.78 39.79
CA THR A 10 3.54 35.81 40.51
C THR A 10 2.89 36.77 39.53
N ALA A 11 1.81 37.46 39.91
CA ALA A 11 1.11 38.45 39.11
C ALA A 11 2.05 39.54 38.55
N GLN A 12 3.04 39.94 39.36
CA GLN A 12 4.04 40.94 39.00
C GLN A 12 5.01 40.40 37.90
N GLN A 13 5.44 39.14 38.02
CA GLN A 13 6.24 38.49 36.99
C GLN A 13 5.47 38.27 35.66
N GLU A 14 4.20 38.03 35.74
CA GLU A 14 3.35 37.90 34.54
C GLU A 14 3.14 39.25 33.84
N GLU A 15 3.00 40.34 34.58
CA GLU A 15 2.89 41.69 34.02
C GLU A 15 4.20 42.14 33.39
N GLU A 16 5.34 41.87 34.00
CA GLU A 16 6.68 42.13 33.41
C GLU A 16 6.89 41.34 32.12
N LYS A 17 6.57 40.07 32.15
CA LYS A 17 6.63 39.21 30.94
C LYS A 17 5.68 39.69 29.84
N ARG A 18 4.51 40.21 30.19
CA ARG A 18 3.56 40.78 29.23
C ARG A 18 4.14 42.02 28.57
N LYS A 19 4.69 42.96 29.34
CA LYS A 19 5.31 44.18 28.84
C LYS A 19 6.52 43.90 27.94
N GLU A 20 7.34 42.92 28.33
CA GLU A 20 8.47 42.46 27.53
C GLU A 20 8.02 41.84 26.19
N ARG A 21 6.97 41.03 26.22
CA ARG A 21 6.35 40.44 25.00
C ARG A 21 5.79 41.52 24.07
N GLU A 22 5.09 42.50 24.60
CA GLU A 22 4.56 43.62 23.82
C GLU A 22 5.66 44.43 23.16
N LYS A 23 6.78 44.70 23.86
CA LYS A 23 7.95 45.38 23.30
C LYS A 23 8.58 44.54 22.18
N LYS A 24 8.80 43.26 22.42
CA LYS A 24 9.34 42.34 21.41
C LYS A 24 8.42 42.23 20.17
N LEU A 25 7.10 42.18 20.41
CA LEU A 25 6.11 42.13 19.32
C LEU A 25 6.15 43.38 18.45
N LYS A 26 6.25 44.60 19.05
CA LYS A 26 6.36 45.86 18.28
C LYS A 26 7.58 45.84 17.37
N VAL A 27 8.73 45.43 17.88
CA VAL A 27 9.99 45.35 17.09
C VAL A 27 9.84 44.31 15.97
N TYR A 28 9.27 43.17 16.27
CA TYR A 28 9.04 42.11 15.29
C TYR A 28 8.11 42.55 14.16
N VAL A 29 7.00 43.22 14.49
CA VAL A 29 6.02 43.73 13.51
C VAL A 29 6.66 44.80 12.63
N ALA A 30 7.42 45.74 13.21
CA ALA A 30 8.11 46.79 12.44
C ALA A 30 9.13 46.18 11.45
N ALA A 31 9.92 45.19 11.89
CA ALA A 31 10.88 44.50 11.03
C ALA A 31 10.17 43.70 9.91
N ARG A 32 9.06 43.04 10.24
CA ARG A 32 8.23 42.32 9.25
C ARG A 32 7.71 43.28 8.17
N ASP A 33 7.13 44.40 8.59
CA ASP A 33 6.53 45.37 7.67
C ASP A 33 7.59 46.02 6.76
N ALA A 34 8.76 46.35 7.30
CA ALA A 34 9.90 46.79 6.52
C ALA A 34 10.36 45.75 5.49
N CYS A 35 10.40 44.46 5.90
CA CYS A 35 10.76 43.36 5.01
C CYS A 35 9.77 43.23 3.85
N PHE A 36 8.45 43.28 4.13
CA PHE A 36 7.42 43.18 3.08
C PHE A 36 7.39 44.39 2.16
N SER A 37 7.66 45.60 2.65
CA SER A 37 7.81 46.81 1.80
C SER A 37 8.98 46.65 0.84
N LYS A 38 10.16 46.28 1.34
CA LYS A 38 11.34 46.03 0.50
C LYS A 38 11.08 44.99 -0.58
N ARG A 39 10.44 43.85 -0.22
CA ARG A 39 10.10 42.81 -1.20
C ARG A 39 9.13 43.34 -2.27
N LYS A 40 8.10 44.09 -1.86
CA LYS A 40 7.13 44.70 -2.78
C LYS A 40 7.77 45.70 -3.74
N GLU A 41 8.78 46.42 -3.27
CA GLU A 41 9.57 47.37 -4.06
C GLU A 41 10.62 46.68 -4.96
N GLY A 42 10.79 45.38 -4.81
CA GLY A 42 11.79 44.60 -5.58
C GLY A 42 13.24 44.85 -5.13
N THR A 43 13.45 45.35 -3.90
CA THR A 43 14.77 45.64 -3.36
C THR A 43 15.49 44.37 -2.91
N MET A 44 16.61 44.03 -3.57
CA MET A 44 17.38 42.77 -3.34
C MET A 44 18.77 43.08 -2.78
N ASP A 45 18.82 43.65 -1.57
CA ASP A 45 20.03 44.17 -0.93
C ASP A 45 20.45 43.45 0.36
N ASP A 46 21.61 43.81 0.89
CA ASP A 46 22.15 43.23 2.13
C ASP A 46 21.30 43.62 3.36
N GLU A 47 20.61 44.76 3.35
CA GLU A 47 19.70 45.17 4.41
C GLU A 47 18.50 44.19 4.50
N GLY A 48 17.96 43.76 3.34
CA GLY A 48 16.93 42.70 3.27
C GLY A 48 17.40 41.38 3.87
N LEU A 49 18.68 41.00 3.65
CA LEU A 49 19.28 39.84 4.30
C LEU A 49 19.37 40.02 5.82
N GLN A 50 19.76 41.17 6.31
CA GLN A 50 19.87 41.47 7.76
C GLN A 50 18.50 41.43 8.45
N ILE A 51 17.47 42.06 7.88
CA ILE A 51 16.12 42.11 8.44
C ILE A 51 15.52 40.69 8.48
N THR A 52 15.64 39.94 7.40
CA THR A 52 15.14 38.54 7.35
C THR A 52 15.90 37.67 8.32
N GLN A 53 17.22 37.85 8.50
CA GLN A 53 18.02 37.13 9.49
C GLN A 53 17.55 37.40 10.91
N GLN A 54 17.30 38.64 11.28
CA GLN A 54 16.78 39.02 12.60
C GLN A 54 15.44 38.34 12.90
N LEU A 55 14.52 38.34 11.94
CA LEU A 55 13.20 37.72 12.11
C LEU A 55 13.30 36.19 12.21
N LEU A 56 14.03 35.56 11.30
CA LEU A 56 14.17 34.10 11.20
C LEU A 56 15.01 33.51 12.36
N SER A 57 15.93 34.28 12.94
CA SER A 57 16.64 33.86 14.18
C SER A 57 15.70 33.59 15.34
N SER A 58 14.57 34.30 15.40
CA SER A 58 13.56 34.14 16.45
C SER A 58 12.39 33.27 16.03
N ASN A 59 12.06 33.24 14.76
CA ASN A 59 10.96 32.49 14.17
C ASN A 59 11.37 31.84 12.84
N PRO A 60 12.08 30.69 12.87
CA PRO A 60 12.57 30.02 11.67
C PRO A 60 11.48 29.35 10.83
N ASP A 61 10.22 29.37 11.27
CA ASP A 61 9.09 28.75 10.54
C ASP A 61 8.32 29.77 9.68
N PHE A 62 8.84 30.98 9.51
CA PHE A 62 8.20 31.98 8.66
C PHE A 62 8.56 31.79 7.18
N ALA A 63 7.81 30.96 6.47
CA ALA A 63 8.09 30.50 5.11
C ALA A 63 8.29 31.65 4.09
N THR A 64 7.49 32.73 4.17
CA THR A 64 7.57 33.87 3.23
C THR A 64 8.92 34.58 3.30
N LEU A 65 9.52 34.67 4.49
CA LEU A 65 10.84 35.29 4.66
C LEU A 65 11.95 34.45 4.04
N TRP A 66 11.85 33.13 4.11
CA TRP A 66 12.79 32.25 3.40
C TRP A 66 12.69 32.43 1.87
N ASN A 67 11.47 32.61 1.33
CA ASN A 67 11.29 32.90 -0.09
C ASN A 67 12.00 34.20 -0.51
N TYR A 68 11.72 35.27 0.22
CA TYR A 68 12.37 36.56 -0.08
C TYR A 68 13.88 36.48 0.09
N ARG A 69 14.37 35.77 1.10
CA ARG A 69 15.81 35.59 1.31
C ARG A 69 16.46 34.85 0.13
N ARG A 70 15.79 33.84 -0.44
CA ARG A 70 16.25 33.16 -1.66
C ARG A 70 16.27 34.10 -2.88
N GLU A 71 15.25 34.93 -3.02
CA GLU A 71 15.21 35.95 -4.09
C GLU A 71 16.41 36.88 -4.01
N ILE A 72 16.76 37.37 -2.81
CA ILE A 72 17.95 38.21 -2.60
C ILE A 72 19.24 37.45 -2.93
N LEU A 73 19.41 36.25 -2.40
CA LEU A 73 20.61 35.43 -2.62
C LEU A 73 20.82 35.12 -4.11
N GLN A 74 19.75 34.79 -4.83
CA GLN A 74 19.79 34.57 -6.28
C GLN A 74 20.22 35.85 -7.04
N HIS A 75 19.72 37.01 -6.63
CA HIS A 75 20.17 38.27 -7.21
C HIS A 75 21.65 38.51 -6.93
N GLN A 76 22.10 38.26 -5.69
CA GLN A 76 23.52 38.43 -5.32
C GLN A 76 24.45 37.50 -6.10
N GLU A 77 24.01 36.27 -6.44
CA GLU A 77 24.76 35.38 -7.35
C GLU A 77 25.05 35.99 -8.72
N THR A 78 24.15 36.83 -9.23
CA THR A 78 24.32 37.45 -10.57
C THR A 78 25.22 38.68 -10.57
N VAL A 79 25.41 39.30 -9.42
CA VAL A 79 26.13 40.61 -9.34
C VAL A 79 27.49 40.51 -8.63
N ARG A 80 27.74 39.41 -7.89
CA ARG A 80 28.99 39.19 -7.14
C ARG A 80 29.90 38.19 -7.81
N PRO A 81 31.23 38.32 -7.66
CA PRO A 81 32.18 37.32 -8.09
C PRO A 81 32.03 36.03 -7.24
N GLU A 82 32.43 34.87 -7.81
CA GLU A 82 32.24 33.54 -7.22
C GLU A 82 32.77 33.41 -5.79
N ASP A 83 33.94 33.99 -5.49
CA ASP A 83 34.52 33.93 -4.13
C ASP A 83 33.70 34.71 -3.09
N GLU A 84 33.03 35.80 -3.48
CA GLU A 84 32.11 36.51 -2.59
C GLU A 84 30.78 35.73 -2.42
N VAL A 85 30.31 35.11 -3.49
CA VAL A 85 29.14 34.21 -3.43
C VAL A 85 29.44 33.02 -2.52
N GLN A 86 30.63 32.43 -2.59
CA GLN A 86 31.07 31.36 -1.69
C GLN A 86 30.95 31.77 -0.22
N LYS A 87 31.52 32.94 0.13
CA LYS A 87 31.46 33.47 1.51
C LYS A 87 30.03 33.75 1.96
N LEU A 88 29.22 34.33 1.10
CA LEU A 88 27.81 34.61 1.38
C LEU A 88 27.03 33.34 1.75
N TYR A 89 27.25 32.28 1.00
CA TYR A 89 26.59 31.00 1.30
C TYR A 89 27.18 30.28 2.52
N GLU A 90 28.46 30.41 2.81
CA GLU A 90 29.06 29.90 4.06
C GLU A 90 28.47 30.60 5.30
N GLU A 91 28.28 31.93 5.23
CA GLU A 91 27.60 32.72 6.25
C GLU A 91 26.14 32.28 6.42
N GLU A 92 25.45 32.00 5.29
CA GLU A 92 24.10 31.51 5.28
C GLU A 92 23.96 30.13 5.94
N LEU A 93 24.87 29.19 5.66
CA LEU A 93 24.92 27.89 6.32
C LEU A 93 25.17 28.01 7.82
N SER A 94 26.02 28.98 8.23
CA SER A 94 26.29 29.26 9.65
C SER A 94 25.06 29.88 10.35
N PHE A 95 24.36 30.79 9.68
CA PHE A 95 23.08 31.33 10.18
C PHE A 95 22.02 30.24 10.36
N LEU A 96 21.91 29.33 9.40
CA LEU A 96 20.97 28.21 9.47
C LEU A 96 21.26 27.25 10.63
N GLU A 97 22.52 27.04 11.01
CA GLU A 97 22.87 26.29 12.22
C GLU A 97 22.30 26.97 13.48
N GLY A 98 22.28 28.30 13.51
CA GLY A 98 21.62 29.07 14.57
C GLY A 98 20.10 28.84 14.60
N CYS A 99 19.45 28.88 13.45
CA CYS A 99 18.01 28.61 13.34
C CYS A 99 17.65 27.19 13.78
N LEU A 100 18.46 26.19 13.40
CA LEU A 100 18.27 24.79 13.77
C LEU A 100 18.50 24.52 15.27
N LYS A 101 19.32 25.33 15.94
CA LYS A 101 19.43 25.30 17.43
C LYS A 101 18.16 25.82 18.11
N VAL A 102 17.48 26.80 17.50
CA VAL A 102 16.20 27.34 18.00
C VAL A 102 15.06 26.35 17.76
N ASN A 103 14.95 25.86 16.52
CA ASN A 103 13.96 24.85 16.15
C ASN A 103 14.58 23.75 15.25
N PRO A 104 15.04 22.62 15.84
CA PRO A 104 15.62 21.50 15.08
C PRO A 104 14.66 20.84 14.09
N LYS A 105 13.35 21.11 14.20
CA LYS A 105 12.28 20.55 13.38
C LYS A 105 11.65 21.58 12.43
N SER A 106 12.34 22.70 12.18
CA SER A 106 11.89 23.73 11.26
C SER A 106 11.97 23.27 9.80
N TYR A 107 10.81 23.11 9.16
CA TYR A 107 10.72 22.82 7.71
C TYR A 107 11.46 23.87 6.88
N GLY A 108 11.25 25.15 7.20
CA GLY A 108 11.85 26.27 6.47
C GLY A 108 13.37 26.23 6.50
N SER A 109 13.95 26.01 7.67
CA SER A 109 15.41 25.97 7.85
C SER A 109 16.06 24.78 7.12
N TRP A 110 15.52 23.58 7.25
CA TRP A 110 16.05 22.41 6.55
C TRP A 110 15.91 22.52 5.03
N HIS A 111 14.74 22.98 4.55
CA HIS A 111 14.52 23.18 3.13
C HIS A 111 15.49 24.23 2.55
N HIS A 112 15.65 25.36 3.27
CA HIS A 112 16.55 26.41 2.83
C HIS A 112 18.01 25.95 2.86
N ARG A 113 18.40 25.16 3.88
CA ARG A 113 19.76 24.58 3.92
C ARG A 113 20.02 23.68 2.72
N GLY A 114 19.06 22.82 2.35
CA GLY A 114 19.18 21.99 1.15
C GLY A 114 19.31 22.81 -0.12
N TRP A 115 18.57 23.90 -0.21
CA TRP A 115 18.65 24.82 -1.34
C TRP A 115 20.02 25.51 -1.43
N VAL A 116 20.58 25.98 -0.32
CA VAL A 116 21.92 26.58 -0.23
C VAL A 116 23.00 25.58 -0.61
N SER A 117 22.97 24.38 -0.01
CA SER A 117 23.97 23.33 -0.27
C SER A 117 24.01 22.84 -1.71
N GLY A 118 22.87 22.96 -2.43
CA GLY A 118 22.79 22.65 -3.86
C GLY A 118 23.28 23.78 -4.78
N ARG A 119 23.57 24.98 -4.27
CA ARG A 119 23.96 26.17 -5.04
C ARG A 119 25.34 26.70 -4.71
N ILE A 120 25.85 26.48 -3.50
CA ILE A 120 27.18 26.91 -3.10
C ILE A 120 28.24 26.36 -4.06
N PRO A 121 29.13 27.20 -4.61
CA PRO A 121 30.09 26.78 -5.64
C PRO A 121 31.01 25.66 -5.20
N ARG A 122 31.50 25.70 -3.98
CA ARG A 122 32.43 24.72 -3.40
C ARG A 122 31.88 24.21 -2.07
N PRO A 123 30.95 23.21 -2.09
CA PRO A 123 30.32 22.70 -0.88
C PRO A 123 31.30 21.88 -0.03
N ASP A 124 31.28 22.12 1.29
CA ASP A 124 31.98 21.30 2.26
C ASP A 124 31.06 20.17 2.76
N TRP A 125 31.02 19.07 2.02
CA TRP A 125 30.18 17.93 2.34
C TRP A 125 30.56 17.26 3.65
N ALA A 126 31.84 17.30 4.06
CA ALA A 126 32.28 16.72 5.32
C ALA A 126 31.67 17.48 6.52
N ARG A 127 31.62 18.82 6.43
CA ARG A 127 30.92 19.67 7.40
C ARG A 127 29.43 19.35 7.50
N GLU A 128 28.76 19.18 6.34
CA GLU A 128 27.33 18.89 6.29
C GLU A 128 27.00 17.50 6.87
N LEU A 129 27.79 16.48 6.54
CA LEU A 129 27.65 15.14 7.16
C LEU A 129 27.89 15.20 8.67
N GLY A 130 28.92 15.95 9.12
CA GLY A 130 29.18 16.14 10.55
C GLY A 130 28.05 16.88 11.27
N LEU A 131 27.36 17.81 10.59
CA LEU A 131 26.14 18.43 11.14
C LEU A 131 25.02 17.39 11.30
N CYS A 132 24.79 16.55 10.29
CA CYS A 132 23.79 15.49 10.35
C CYS A 132 24.09 14.51 11.50
N ASP A 133 25.36 14.11 11.66
CA ASP A 133 25.78 13.21 12.75
C ASP A 133 25.45 13.81 14.12
N ARG A 134 25.76 15.10 14.34
CA ARG A 134 25.43 15.81 15.59
C ARG A 134 23.92 15.91 15.83
N CYS A 135 23.15 16.27 14.79
CA CYS A 135 21.70 16.42 14.91
C CYS A 135 21.00 15.10 15.18
N LEU A 136 21.42 14.02 14.50
CA LEU A 136 20.88 12.68 14.71
C LEU A 136 21.35 12.05 16.04
N GLY A 137 22.51 12.43 16.54
CA GLY A 137 22.95 12.07 17.89
C GLY A 137 22.11 12.72 19.01
N LEU A 138 21.48 13.89 18.73
CA LEU A 138 20.58 14.57 19.67
C LEU A 138 19.11 14.13 19.56
N ASP A 139 18.65 13.88 18.33
CA ASP A 139 17.30 13.38 18.02
C ASP A 139 17.38 12.43 16.82
N ASP A 140 17.51 11.16 17.10
CA ASP A 140 17.66 10.07 16.14
C ASP A 140 16.42 9.86 15.25
N ARG A 141 15.29 10.47 15.62
CA ARG A 141 14.02 10.44 14.89
C ARG A 141 13.71 11.74 14.13
N ASN A 142 14.67 12.65 14.01
CA ASN A 142 14.49 13.88 13.24
C ASN A 142 14.48 13.57 11.74
N PHE A 143 13.29 13.36 11.17
CA PHE A 143 13.13 13.00 9.77
C PHE A 143 13.63 14.09 8.80
N HIS A 144 13.62 15.38 9.18
CA HIS A 144 14.19 16.45 8.37
C HIS A 144 15.71 16.29 8.20
N CYS A 145 16.38 15.93 9.29
CA CYS A 145 17.82 15.67 9.25
C CYS A 145 18.13 14.40 8.42
N TRP A 146 17.30 13.35 8.52
CA TRP A 146 17.42 12.16 7.68
C TRP A 146 17.24 12.48 6.19
N ASP A 147 16.23 13.29 5.83
CA ASP A 147 16.00 13.71 4.45
C ASP A 147 17.18 14.53 3.91
N TYR A 148 17.66 15.48 4.73
CA TYR A 148 18.81 16.28 4.38
C TYR A 148 20.07 15.44 4.22
N ARG A 149 20.35 14.50 5.13
CA ARG A 149 21.48 13.56 5.03
C ARG A 149 21.46 12.78 3.72
N ARG A 150 20.32 12.20 3.35
CA ARG A 150 20.18 11.46 2.08
C ARG A 150 20.49 12.32 0.87
N MET A 151 20.08 13.59 0.89
CA MET A 151 20.43 14.54 -0.17
C MET A 151 21.94 14.81 -0.20
N VAL A 152 22.56 15.07 0.95
CA VAL A 152 24.01 15.31 1.06
C VAL A 152 24.80 14.11 0.58
N VAL A 153 24.47 12.90 1.01
CA VAL A 153 25.09 11.64 0.57
C VAL A 153 25.02 11.48 -0.95
N LYS A 154 23.85 11.75 -1.53
CA LYS A 154 23.66 11.68 -3.00
C LYS A 154 24.53 12.70 -3.74
N LEU A 155 24.63 13.93 -3.25
CA LEU A 155 25.39 15.00 -3.92
C LEU A 155 26.89 14.87 -3.73
N SER A 156 27.34 14.38 -2.58
CA SER A 156 28.75 14.18 -2.25
C SER A 156 29.36 12.90 -2.81
N GLY A 157 28.51 11.94 -3.23
CA GLY A 157 28.98 10.65 -3.73
C GLY A 157 29.58 9.76 -2.64
N VAL A 158 29.15 9.88 -1.39
CA VAL A 158 29.58 9.00 -0.30
C VAL A 158 29.28 7.55 -0.67
N PRO A 159 30.27 6.64 -0.55
CA PRO A 159 30.05 5.22 -0.82
C PRO A 159 28.97 4.58 0.07
N VAL A 160 28.18 3.69 -0.50
CA VAL A 160 27.04 3.04 0.19
C VAL A 160 27.48 2.27 1.43
N ASP A 161 28.67 1.64 1.39
CA ASP A 161 29.25 0.91 2.51
C ASP A 161 29.54 1.80 3.72
N GLN A 162 29.97 3.05 3.51
CA GLN A 162 30.17 4.01 4.61
C GLN A 162 28.84 4.39 5.27
N GLU A 163 27.79 4.57 4.49
CA GLU A 163 26.45 4.82 5.05
C GLU A 163 25.87 3.58 5.72
N LEU A 164 26.17 2.39 5.24
CA LEU A 164 25.79 1.16 5.92
C LEU A 164 26.49 1.07 7.29
N GLN A 165 27.80 1.34 7.38
CA GLN A 165 28.54 1.44 8.64
C GLN A 165 28.00 2.55 9.56
N PHE A 166 27.50 3.65 9.00
CA PHE A 166 26.82 4.68 9.78
C PHE A 166 25.56 4.11 10.46
N THR A 167 24.76 3.30 9.73
CA THR A 167 23.59 2.64 10.34
C THR A 167 24.01 1.62 11.42
N ASP A 168 25.12 0.88 11.24
CA ASP A 168 25.64 -0.04 12.26
C ASP A 168 25.94 0.68 13.58
N ARG A 169 26.59 1.85 13.51
CA ARG A 169 26.89 2.66 14.72
C ARG A 169 25.63 3.13 15.43
N LEU A 170 24.63 3.59 14.68
CA LEU A 170 23.38 4.07 15.25
C LEU A 170 22.55 2.93 15.88
N ILE A 171 22.46 1.80 15.20
CA ILE A 171 21.75 0.61 15.68
C ILE A 171 22.47 0.05 16.92
N GLY A 172 23.81 -0.05 16.89
CA GLY A 172 24.61 -0.51 18.03
C GLY A 172 24.50 0.40 19.25
N SER A 173 24.27 1.70 19.07
CA SER A 173 24.03 2.64 20.18
C SER A 173 22.58 2.64 20.68
N ASN A 174 21.62 2.44 19.78
CA ASN A 174 20.19 2.41 20.06
C ASN A 174 19.44 1.57 19.02
N PHE A 175 19.20 0.30 19.32
CA PHE A 175 18.47 -0.60 18.44
C PHE A 175 16.97 -0.26 18.31
N SER A 176 16.42 0.60 19.20
CA SER A 176 15.06 1.15 19.07
C SER A 176 14.96 2.27 18.03
N ASN A 177 16.05 2.61 17.34
CA ASN A 177 16.08 3.61 16.29
C ASN A 177 15.50 3.07 14.97
N TYR A 178 14.18 3.18 14.82
CA TYR A 178 13.48 2.75 13.59
C TYR A 178 14.04 3.41 12.31
N SER A 179 14.44 4.70 12.39
CA SER A 179 14.95 5.42 11.22
C SER A 179 16.24 4.82 10.68
N SER A 180 17.11 4.31 11.56
CA SER A 180 18.36 3.64 11.17
C SER A 180 18.09 2.29 10.51
N TRP A 181 17.17 1.49 11.05
CA TRP A 181 16.72 0.25 10.42
C TRP A 181 16.09 0.49 9.03
N HIS A 182 15.24 1.51 8.93
CA HIS A 182 14.62 1.88 7.66
C HIS A 182 15.67 2.35 6.64
N TYR A 183 16.63 3.19 7.05
CA TYR A 183 17.68 3.64 6.13
C TYR A 183 18.57 2.47 5.68
N ARG A 184 18.91 1.57 6.61
CA ARG A 184 19.64 0.33 6.31
C ARG A 184 18.91 -0.50 5.25
N SER A 185 17.59 -0.64 5.35
CA SER A 185 16.79 -1.38 4.38
C SER A 185 16.84 -0.81 2.95
N THR A 186 17.11 0.49 2.81
CA THR A 186 17.25 1.14 1.49
C THR A 186 18.66 1.01 0.91
N LEU A 187 19.68 0.86 1.76
CA LEU A 187 21.09 0.76 1.34
C LEU A 187 21.51 -0.67 1.01
N LEU A 188 20.99 -1.62 1.75
CA LEU A 188 21.42 -3.02 1.69
C LEU A 188 21.25 -3.65 0.29
N PRO A 189 20.11 -3.49 -0.41
CA PRO A 189 19.95 -4.03 -1.77
C PRO A 189 20.86 -3.38 -2.80
N LEU A 190 21.32 -2.15 -2.56
CA LEU A 190 22.25 -1.45 -3.47
C LEU A 190 23.66 -2.05 -3.41
N LEU A 191 24.07 -2.49 -2.21
CA LEU A 191 25.41 -3.06 -1.99
C LEU A 191 25.44 -4.56 -2.22
N HIS A 192 24.37 -5.25 -1.86
CA HIS A 192 24.24 -6.71 -1.88
C HIS A 192 23.00 -7.18 -2.66
N PRO A 193 22.87 -6.82 -3.95
CA PRO A 193 21.71 -7.23 -4.73
C PRO A 193 21.68 -8.75 -4.90
N GLN A 194 20.47 -9.31 -4.93
CA GLN A 194 20.29 -10.71 -5.30
C GLN A 194 20.72 -10.91 -6.77
N PRO A 195 21.55 -11.91 -7.09
CA PRO A 195 21.89 -12.21 -8.49
C PRO A 195 20.62 -12.60 -9.26
N PRO A 196 20.53 -12.25 -10.56
CA PRO A 196 19.42 -12.67 -11.40
C PRO A 196 19.32 -14.21 -11.44
N PRO A 197 18.11 -14.78 -11.57
CA PRO A 197 17.93 -16.23 -11.70
C PRO A 197 18.81 -16.77 -12.83
N ARG A 198 19.46 -17.92 -12.58
CA ARG A 198 20.21 -18.62 -13.62
C ARG A 198 19.22 -19.27 -14.58
N ASP A 199 19.03 -18.62 -15.72
CA ASP A 199 18.31 -19.05 -16.93
C ASP A 199 16.79 -19.26 -16.88
N PRO A 200 16.09 -18.64 -17.83
CA PRO A 200 15.45 -19.38 -18.92
C PRO A 200 15.93 -18.88 -20.30
N PRO A 201 16.01 -19.76 -21.32
CA PRO A 201 16.61 -19.44 -22.62
C PRO A 201 15.75 -18.58 -23.56
N SER A 202 14.83 -17.74 -23.06
CA SER A 202 13.96 -16.93 -23.92
C SER A 202 13.48 -15.60 -23.33
N ALA A 203 14.18 -15.01 -22.39
CA ALA A 203 13.76 -13.72 -21.84
C ALA A 203 14.49 -12.57 -22.55
N SER A 204 13.72 -11.60 -23.03
CA SER A 204 14.17 -10.28 -23.44
C SER A 204 15.01 -9.62 -22.34
N PRO A 205 15.98 -8.73 -22.67
CA PRO A 205 16.82 -8.11 -21.66
C PRO A 205 15.96 -7.37 -20.63
N PRO A 206 16.28 -7.49 -19.32
CA PRO A 206 15.50 -6.85 -18.27
C PRO A 206 15.47 -5.34 -18.49
N SER A 207 14.30 -4.75 -18.31
CA SER A 207 14.12 -3.31 -18.36
C SER A 207 15.10 -2.63 -17.38
N PRO A 208 15.76 -1.51 -17.74
CA PRO A 208 16.77 -0.86 -16.92
C PRO A 208 16.27 -0.33 -15.56
N ASN A 209 14.98 -0.46 -15.27
CA ASN A 209 14.35 -0.01 -14.01
C ASN A 209 14.00 -1.14 -13.02
N THR A 210 14.31 -2.40 -13.32
CA THR A 210 14.16 -3.51 -12.36
C THR A 210 15.41 -3.61 -11.48
N HIS A 211 15.61 -2.65 -10.57
CA HIS A 211 16.50 -2.88 -9.43
C HIS A 211 15.83 -3.93 -8.55
N SER A 212 16.45 -5.11 -8.47
CA SER A 212 16.07 -6.13 -7.49
C SER A 212 16.13 -5.47 -6.09
N HIS A 213 14.99 -5.30 -5.45
CA HIS A 213 14.91 -4.83 -4.05
C HIS A 213 15.31 -5.94 -3.06
N ARG A 214 15.84 -7.06 -3.56
CA ARG A 214 16.20 -8.23 -2.77
C ARG A 214 17.68 -8.23 -2.43
N VAL A 215 17.97 -8.76 -1.25
CA VAL A 215 19.33 -8.90 -0.70
C VAL A 215 19.84 -10.32 -0.99
N CYS A 216 21.13 -10.47 -1.28
CA CYS A 216 21.73 -11.81 -1.48
C CYS A 216 21.68 -12.63 -0.19
N GLU A 217 21.54 -13.95 -0.32
CA GLU A 217 21.31 -14.87 0.80
C GLU A 217 22.38 -14.78 1.89
N GLU A 218 23.66 -14.69 1.52
CA GLU A 218 24.76 -14.59 2.50
C GLU A 218 24.60 -13.37 3.42
N GLN A 219 24.27 -12.22 2.84
CA GLN A 219 24.06 -11.00 3.63
C GLN A 219 22.76 -11.08 4.43
N LEU A 220 21.73 -11.70 3.87
CA LEU A 220 20.45 -11.88 4.54
C LEU A 220 20.59 -12.67 5.85
N LEU A 221 21.41 -13.73 5.86
CA LEU A 221 21.70 -14.51 7.08
C LEU A 221 22.42 -13.67 8.16
N LYS A 222 23.36 -12.81 7.76
CA LYS A 222 24.02 -11.87 8.70
C LYS A 222 23.03 -10.85 9.29
N GLU A 223 22.10 -10.39 8.48
CA GLU A 223 21.07 -9.45 8.94
C GLU A 223 20.06 -10.11 9.88
N TYR A 224 19.74 -11.39 9.69
CA TYR A 224 18.92 -12.13 10.66
C TYR A 224 19.59 -12.21 12.02
N GLU A 225 20.87 -12.55 12.08
CA GLU A 225 21.60 -12.57 13.33
C GLU A 225 21.61 -11.19 14.01
N LEU A 226 21.86 -10.11 13.27
CA LEU A 226 21.83 -8.75 13.78
C LEU A 226 20.47 -8.38 14.39
N VAL A 227 19.38 -8.64 13.67
CA VAL A 227 18.04 -8.24 14.11
C VAL A 227 17.51 -9.13 15.23
N GLN A 228 17.89 -10.41 15.24
CA GLN A 228 17.53 -11.34 16.32
C GLN A 228 18.14 -10.86 17.65
N ASN A 229 19.41 -10.45 17.67
CA ASN A 229 20.02 -9.87 18.86
C ASN A 229 19.22 -8.68 19.41
N ALA A 230 18.64 -7.85 18.55
CA ALA A 230 17.81 -6.73 18.95
C ALA A 230 16.48 -7.17 19.57
N PHE A 231 15.69 -8.04 18.92
CA PHE A 231 14.39 -8.43 19.45
C PHE A 231 14.47 -9.45 20.60
N PHE A 232 15.56 -10.22 20.73
CA PHE A 232 15.79 -11.01 21.95
C PHE A 232 16.20 -10.14 23.14
N THR A 233 16.78 -8.95 22.89
CA THR A 233 17.11 -8.00 23.96
C THR A 233 15.89 -7.24 24.46
N ASP A 234 15.04 -6.74 23.57
CA ASP A 234 13.74 -6.13 23.87
C ASP A 234 12.66 -6.62 22.89
N PRO A 235 11.96 -7.71 23.22
CA PRO A 235 10.93 -8.29 22.37
C PRO A 235 9.74 -7.36 22.10
N ASN A 236 9.57 -6.30 22.90
CA ASN A 236 8.47 -5.34 22.77
C ASN A 236 8.81 -4.15 21.87
N ASP A 237 10.08 -3.92 21.54
CA ASP A 237 10.44 -2.87 20.58
C ASP A 237 10.07 -3.25 19.14
N GLN A 238 9.16 -2.48 18.56
CA GLN A 238 8.64 -2.75 17.21
C GLN A 238 9.68 -2.54 16.09
N SER A 239 10.75 -1.76 16.34
CA SER A 239 11.69 -1.33 15.30
C SER A 239 12.42 -2.51 14.65
N ALA A 240 12.94 -3.42 15.49
CA ALA A 240 13.58 -4.64 15.04
C ALA A 240 12.59 -5.57 14.31
N TRP A 241 11.36 -5.71 14.81
CA TRP A 241 10.34 -6.54 14.15
C TRP A 241 9.93 -6.03 12.78
N PHE A 242 9.85 -4.71 12.56
CA PHE A 242 9.56 -4.15 11.24
C PHE A 242 10.70 -4.44 10.26
N TYR A 243 11.96 -4.30 10.71
CA TYR A 243 13.11 -4.62 9.89
C TYR A 243 13.18 -6.11 9.57
N TYR A 244 12.96 -6.97 10.56
CA TYR A 244 12.93 -8.42 10.38
C TYR A 244 11.89 -8.86 9.36
N ARG A 245 10.68 -8.30 9.43
CA ARG A 245 9.64 -8.58 8.42
C ARG A 245 9.99 -8.06 7.04
N TRP A 246 10.73 -6.97 6.96
CA TRP A 246 11.27 -6.50 5.69
C TRP A 246 12.32 -7.47 5.14
N LEU A 247 13.21 -8.02 5.96
CA LEU A 247 14.20 -9.03 5.57
C LEU A 247 13.53 -10.32 5.06
N LEU A 248 12.47 -10.78 5.74
CA LEU A 248 11.66 -11.89 5.27
C LEU A 248 11.07 -11.59 3.88
N GLY A 249 10.81 -10.33 3.61
CA GLY A 249 10.48 -9.79 2.30
C GLY A 249 9.06 -10.07 1.83
N ARG A 250 8.77 -9.54 0.65
CA ARG A 250 7.65 -9.93 -0.20
C ARG A 250 8.19 -10.03 -1.61
N ALA A 251 8.10 -11.19 -2.24
CA ALA A 251 8.40 -11.30 -3.66
C ALA A 251 7.39 -10.44 -4.43
N GLU A 252 7.84 -9.73 -5.44
CA GLU A 252 6.95 -9.11 -6.39
C GLU A 252 6.43 -10.21 -7.32
N ARG A 253 5.11 -10.35 -7.37
CA ARG A 253 4.46 -11.28 -8.28
C ARG A 253 4.69 -10.80 -9.71
N GLU A 254 5.08 -11.69 -10.60
CA GLU A 254 5.16 -11.36 -12.02
C GLU A 254 3.80 -10.89 -12.53
N GLU A 255 3.82 -9.85 -13.36
CA GLU A 255 2.61 -9.37 -14.01
C GLU A 255 2.27 -10.32 -15.15
N MET A 256 1.13 -11.01 -15.03
CA MET A 256 0.69 -12.00 -15.99
C MET A 256 -0.82 -11.99 -16.20
N ILE A 257 -1.27 -12.55 -17.33
CA ILE A 257 -2.68 -12.89 -17.54
C ILE A 257 -2.94 -14.19 -16.77
N SER A 258 -3.72 -14.13 -15.69
CA SER A 258 -4.00 -15.27 -14.80
C SER A 258 -5.14 -16.16 -15.31
N CYS A 259 -6.14 -15.56 -15.99
CA CYS A 259 -7.27 -16.30 -16.52
C CYS A 259 -7.85 -15.58 -17.73
N VAL A 260 -8.26 -16.35 -18.74
CA VAL A 260 -9.13 -15.90 -19.83
C VAL A 260 -10.40 -16.76 -19.80
N TYR A 261 -11.57 -16.12 -19.78
CA TYR A 261 -12.87 -16.79 -19.85
C TYR A 261 -13.62 -16.30 -21.08
N VAL A 262 -14.26 -17.21 -21.80
CA VAL A 262 -15.04 -16.93 -23.01
C VAL A 262 -16.44 -17.49 -22.85
N SER A 263 -17.45 -16.67 -23.11
CA SER A 263 -18.86 -17.07 -23.13
C SER A 263 -19.42 -16.94 -24.53
N ARG A 264 -19.91 -18.05 -25.08
CA ARG A 264 -20.55 -18.10 -26.40
C ARG A 264 -21.90 -17.39 -26.39
N GLU A 265 -22.76 -17.70 -25.41
CA GLU A 265 -24.08 -17.10 -25.27
C GLU A 265 -24.04 -15.59 -25.08
N GLY A 266 -23.09 -15.14 -24.24
CA GLY A 266 -22.90 -13.72 -23.98
C GLY A 266 -22.03 -13.02 -25.02
N GLU A 267 -21.42 -13.75 -25.99
CA GLU A 267 -20.40 -13.24 -26.93
C GLU A 267 -19.41 -12.29 -26.27
N ARG A 268 -18.81 -12.73 -25.16
CA ARG A 268 -17.89 -11.89 -24.37
C ARG A 268 -16.66 -12.64 -23.94
N VAL A 269 -15.59 -11.87 -23.77
CA VAL A 269 -14.32 -12.34 -23.21
C VAL A 269 -14.03 -11.59 -21.91
N ILE A 270 -13.60 -12.31 -20.91
CA ILE A 270 -13.20 -11.78 -19.62
C ILE A 270 -11.75 -12.18 -19.36
N VAL A 271 -10.95 -11.23 -18.94
CA VAL A 271 -9.53 -11.44 -18.66
C VAL A 271 -9.23 -11.03 -17.23
N ALA A 272 -8.58 -11.93 -16.49
CA ALA A 272 -8.06 -11.64 -15.16
C ALA A 272 -6.54 -11.54 -15.18
N PHE A 273 -5.99 -10.62 -14.40
CA PHE A 273 -4.57 -10.33 -14.28
C PHE A 273 -4.10 -10.60 -12.85
N SER A 274 -2.83 -10.93 -12.68
CA SER A 274 -2.19 -11.12 -11.37
C SER A 274 -2.17 -9.84 -10.52
N ARG A 275 -2.28 -8.65 -11.16
CA ARG A 275 -2.34 -7.32 -10.54
C ARG A 275 -3.37 -6.43 -11.22
N PRO A 276 -3.87 -5.38 -10.54
CA PRO A 276 -4.70 -4.38 -11.20
C PRO A 276 -3.96 -3.66 -12.32
N VAL A 277 -4.48 -3.74 -13.54
CA VAL A 277 -3.94 -3.05 -14.73
C VAL A 277 -4.95 -2.04 -15.27
N ASN A 278 -4.48 -1.05 -16.02
CA ASN A 278 -5.34 -0.18 -16.81
C ASN A 278 -5.35 -0.69 -18.27
N ALA A 279 -6.41 -1.37 -18.68
CA ALA A 279 -6.50 -2.01 -20.00
C ALA A 279 -6.38 -1.01 -21.17
N LEU A 280 -6.81 0.25 -20.97
CA LEU A 280 -6.73 1.29 -22.02
C LEU A 280 -5.28 1.68 -22.30
N SER A 281 -4.41 1.67 -21.30
CA SER A 281 -2.97 1.94 -21.44
C SER A 281 -2.12 0.68 -21.60
N ALA A 282 -2.62 -0.48 -21.17
CA ALA A 282 -1.89 -1.76 -21.20
C ALA A 282 -1.72 -2.36 -22.61
N GLY A 283 -2.44 -1.86 -23.61
CA GLY A 283 -2.36 -2.34 -24.98
C GLY A 283 -2.88 -3.78 -25.12
N LEU A 284 -4.09 -4.06 -24.62
CA LEU A 284 -4.73 -5.36 -24.79
C LEU A 284 -5.25 -5.51 -26.22
N LEU A 285 -4.81 -6.57 -26.90
CA LEU A 285 -5.24 -6.95 -28.23
C LEU A 285 -5.90 -8.33 -28.16
N LEU A 286 -7.10 -8.43 -28.70
CA LEU A 286 -7.80 -9.70 -28.87
C LEU A 286 -7.63 -10.19 -30.32
N VAL A 287 -7.27 -11.44 -30.45
CA VAL A 287 -7.20 -12.15 -31.74
C VAL A 287 -8.20 -13.31 -31.68
N VAL A 288 -9.05 -13.44 -32.68
CA VAL A 288 -10.02 -14.53 -32.81
C VAL A 288 -9.72 -15.24 -34.14
N ASP A 289 -9.47 -16.54 -34.09
CA ASP A 289 -9.13 -17.37 -35.26
C ASP A 289 -8.00 -16.79 -36.13
N GLY A 290 -6.99 -16.23 -35.48
CA GLY A 290 -5.82 -15.62 -36.11
C GLY A 290 -6.08 -14.20 -36.68
N GLN A 291 -7.26 -13.64 -36.49
CA GLN A 291 -7.60 -12.28 -36.95
C GLN A 291 -7.69 -11.32 -35.76
N PRO A 292 -6.96 -10.18 -35.78
CA PRO A 292 -7.07 -9.18 -34.73
C PRO A 292 -8.45 -8.53 -34.75
N LEU A 293 -9.07 -8.43 -33.59
CA LEU A 293 -10.38 -7.86 -33.38
C LEU A 293 -10.28 -6.59 -32.50
N THR A 294 -10.81 -5.48 -33.01
CA THR A 294 -10.94 -4.25 -32.25
C THR A 294 -12.15 -4.36 -31.32
N VAL A 295 -11.89 -4.32 -30.01
CA VAL A 295 -12.90 -4.42 -28.96
C VAL A 295 -12.69 -3.36 -27.89
N ASP A 296 -13.78 -2.97 -27.22
CA ASP A 296 -13.74 -2.04 -26.10
C ASP A 296 -13.62 -2.82 -24.79
N TRP A 297 -12.50 -2.65 -24.11
CA TRP A 297 -12.27 -3.23 -22.78
C TRP A 297 -12.88 -2.36 -21.70
N ARG A 298 -13.69 -2.96 -20.83
CA ARG A 298 -14.35 -2.32 -19.70
C ARG A 298 -13.96 -3.00 -18.38
N SER A 299 -13.74 -2.22 -17.35
CA SER A 299 -13.64 -2.76 -15.98
C SER A 299 -15.03 -3.20 -15.50
N THR A 300 -15.07 -4.07 -14.51
CA THR A 300 -16.30 -4.57 -13.89
C THR A 300 -17.11 -3.47 -13.17
N HIS A 301 -16.47 -2.35 -12.83
CA HIS A 301 -17.12 -1.20 -12.21
C HIS A 301 -16.62 0.12 -12.84
N PRO A 302 -17.49 1.06 -13.23
CA PRO A 302 -17.13 2.27 -14.00
C PRO A 302 -16.10 3.19 -13.32
N ARG A 303 -15.95 3.09 -12.00
CA ARG A 303 -14.99 3.90 -11.23
C ARG A 303 -13.59 3.30 -11.17
N PHE A 304 -13.39 2.08 -11.67
CA PHE A 304 -12.08 1.42 -11.64
C PHE A 304 -11.31 1.68 -12.92
N HIS A 305 -10.36 2.60 -12.86
CA HIS A 305 -9.39 2.82 -13.93
C HIS A 305 -8.28 1.76 -13.94
N HIS A 306 -8.03 1.12 -12.79
CA HIS A 306 -7.15 -0.04 -12.64
C HIS A 306 -7.98 -1.18 -12.03
N SER A 307 -8.03 -2.30 -12.72
CA SER A 307 -8.78 -3.49 -12.29
C SER A 307 -7.99 -4.74 -12.61
N PRO A 308 -8.04 -5.78 -11.76
CA PRO A 308 -7.50 -7.09 -12.09
C PRO A 308 -8.40 -7.85 -13.08
N VAL A 309 -9.65 -7.42 -13.32
CA VAL A 309 -10.59 -8.08 -14.24
C VAL A 309 -11.12 -7.08 -15.26
N TRP A 310 -11.04 -7.45 -16.54
CA TRP A 310 -11.52 -6.68 -17.68
C TRP A 310 -12.42 -7.52 -18.56
N ILE A 311 -13.44 -6.87 -19.14
CA ILE A 311 -14.48 -7.50 -19.95
C ILE A 311 -14.53 -6.80 -21.31
N CYS A 312 -14.62 -7.56 -22.39
CA CYS A 312 -15.02 -7.02 -23.69
C CYS A 312 -16.22 -7.78 -24.26
N GLN A 313 -17.06 -7.04 -24.97
CA GLN A 313 -18.16 -7.58 -25.75
C GLN A 313 -17.69 -7.79 -27.19
N LEU A 314 -17.91 -8.98 -27.72
CA LEU A 314 -17.62 -9.27 -29.11
C LEU A 314 -18.75 -8.76 -30.01
N PRO A 315 -18.47 -8.45 -31.29
CA PRO A 315 -19.52 -8.21 -32.28
C PRO A 315 -20.45 -9.41 -32.41
N PRO A 316 -21.76 -9.20 -32.59
CA PRO A 316 -22.72 -10.28 -32.73
C PRO A 316 -22.35 -11.25 -33.88
N GLY A 317 -22.44 -12.55 -33.62
CA GLY A 317 -22.12 -13.59 -34.58
C GLY A 317 -20.63 -13.97 -34.67
N THR A 318 -19.76 -13.39 -33.82
CA THR A 318 -18.31 -13.70 -33.81
C THR A 318 -18.04 -15.14 -33.36
N ILE A 319 -18.70 -15.60 -32.29
CA ILE A 319 -18.49 -16.92 -31.71
C ILE A 319 -19.81 -17.64 -31.36
N SER A 320 -20.96 -17.11 -31.76
CA SER A 320 -22.28 -17.62 -31.37
C SER A 320 -22.61 -18.98 -31.97
N ASP A 321 -22.04 -19.33 -33.15
CA ASP A 321 -22.28 -20.61 -33.79
C ASP A 321 -21.61 -21.76 -33.00
N SER A 322 -22.44 -22.62 -32.40
CA SER A 322 -22.00 -23.77 -31.61
C SER A 322 -21.40 -24.91 -32.46
N SER A 323 -21.57 -24.89 -33.78
CA SER A 323 -20.99 -25.87 -34.70
C SER A 323 -19.50 -25.64 -34.97
N ASN A 324 -18.99 -24.45 -34.67
CA ASN A 324 -17.61 -24.06 -34.92
C ASN A 324 -16.76 -24.06 -33.65
N GLU A 325 -15.50 -24.43 -33.82
CA GLU A 325 -14.45 -24.21 -32.82
C GLU A 325 -13.80 -22.85 -33.06
N HIS A 326 -13.51 -22.13 -31.98
CA HIS A 326 -12.84 -20.84 -32.05
C HIS A 326 -11.60 -20.80 -31.14
N ASN A 327 -10.51 -20.21 -31.64
CA ASN A 327 -9.29 -19.97 -30.90
C ASN A 327 -9.18 -18.46 -30.61
N LEU A 328 -9.20 -18.12 -29.32
CA LEU A 328 -9.07 -16.74 -28.87
C LEU A 328 -7.71 -16.55 -28.20
N THR A 329 -6.98 -15.53 -28.59
CA THR A 329 -5.72 -15.15 -27.97
C THR A 329 -5.81 -13.73 -27.46
N VAL A 330 -5.51 -13.53 -26.19
CA VAL A 330 -5.38 -12.20 -25.59
C VAL A 330 -3.89 -11.86 -25.47
N HIS A 331 -3.45 -10.82 -26.16
CA HIS A 331 -2.10 -10.29 -26.07
C HIS A 331 -2.07 -9.08 -25.14
N TRP A 332 -1.11 -9.09 -24.24
CA TRP A 332 -0.77 -7.93 -23.42
C TRP A 332 0.55 -7.34 -23.95
N THR A 333 0.41 -6.33 -24.84
CA THR A 333 1.54 -5.83 -25.63
C THR A 333 2.61 -5.15 -24.78
N GLN A 334 2.25 -4.47 -23.70
CA GLN A 334 3.23 -3.83 -22.81
C GLN A 334 4.12 -4.83 -22.05
N ASN A 335 3.58 -6.01 -21.73
CA ASN A 335 4.29 -7.04 -20.98
C ASN A 335 4.80 -8.18 -21.88
N HIS A 336 4.59 -8.07 -23.21
CA HIS A 336 4.97 -9.10 -24.19
C HIS A 336 4.46 -10.51 -23.86
N THR A 337 3.34 -10.61 -23.14
CA THR A 337 2.70 -11.87 -22.78
C THR A 337 1.40 -12.09 -23.55
N HIS A 338 1.00 -13.33 -23.70
CA HIS A 338 -0.29 -13.69 -24.28
C HIS A 338 -0.86 -14.93 -23.60
N ARG A 339 -2.16 -15.12 -23.77
CA ARG A 339 -2.87 -16.32 -23.28
C ARG A 339 -3.89 -16.77 -24.32
N ASP A 340 -3.85 -18.06 -24.62
CA ASP A 340 -4.79 -18.70 -25.56
C ASP A 340 -5.94 -19.35 -24.82
N CYS A 341 -7.12 -19.33 -25.41
CA CYS A 341 -8.32 -20.00 -24.92
C CYS A 341 -9.09 -20.61 -26.09
N ALA A 342 -9.21 -21.92 -26.13
CA ALA A 342 -9.97 -22.63 -27.16
C ALA A 342 -11.42 -22.82 -26.72
N LEU A 343 -12.37 -22.38 -27.55
CA LEU A 343 -13.81 -22.60 -27.38
C LEU A 343 -14.27 -23.71 -28.32
N TYR A 344 -14.40 -24.91 -27.77
CA TYR A 344 -14.72 -26.12 -28.54
C TYR A 344 -16.15 -26.17 -29.03
N THR A 345 -16.37 -26.96 -30.08
CA THR A 345 -17.70 -27.25 -30.66
C THR A 345 -18.66 -27.77 -29.58
N GLY A 346 -19.89 -27.24 -29.57
CA GLY A 346 -20.93 -27.63 -28.61
C GLY A 346 -20.77 -27.13 -27.18
N ARG A 347 -19.69 -26.40 -26.89
CA ARG A 347 -19.48 -25.78 -25.56
C ARG A 347 -20.04 -24.36 -25.55
N SER A 348 -20.81 -24.02 -24.52
CA SER A 348 -21.33 -22.66 -24.29
C SER A 348 -20.29 -21.71 -23.69
N GLU A 349 -19.25 -22.25 -23.05
CA GLU A 349 -18.19 -21.48 -22.42
C GLU A 349 -16.87 -22.25 -22.42
N SER A 350 -15.77 -21.49 -22.28
CA SER A 350 -14.44 -22.05 -22.10
C SER A 350 -13.58 -21.10 -21.27
N TRP A 351 -12.55 -21.64 -20.65
CA TRP A 351 -11.58 -20.84 -19.92
C TRP A 351 -10.17 -21.47 -19.98
N CYS A 352 -9.17 -20.61 -19.87
CA CYS A 352 -7.79 -21.00 -19.65
C CYS A 352 -7.29 -20.32 -18.38
N ARG A 353 -6.84 -21.09 -17.41
CA ARG A 353 -6.23 -20.62 -16.18
C ARG A 353 -4.85 -21.24 -16.03
N ASP A 354 -3.93 -20.50 -15.43
CA ASP A 354 -2.60 -21.01 -15.15
C ASP A 354 -2.62 -21.89 -13.90
N SER A 355 -2.55 -23.20 -14.09
CA SER A 355 -2.55 -24.20 -13.00
C SER A 355 -1.23 -24.22 -12.22
N ALA A 356 -0.11 -23.77 -12.83
CA ALA A 356 1.17 -23.70 -12.14
C ALA A 356 1.18 -22.66 -11.02
N THR A 357 0.29 -21.66 -11.09
CA THR A 357 0.14 -20.61 -10.06
C THR A 357 -0.70 -21.04 -8.87
N ASP A 358 -1.48 -22.10 -8.95
CA ASP A 358 -2.40 -22.48 -7.85
C ASP A 358 -1.65 -22.87 -6.58
N GLN A 359 -0.52 -23.54 -6.67
CA GLN A 359 0.32 -23.89 -5.51
C GLN A 359 1.08 -22.71 -4.92
N GLU A 360 1.33 -21.66 -5.72
CA GLU A 360 2.07 -20.47 -5.33
C GLU A 360 1.17 -19.25 -5.07
N LEU A 361 -0.12 -19.36 -5.35
CA LEU A 361 -1.07 -18.25 -5.44
C LEU A 361 -1.08 -17.36 -4.18
N PHE A 362 -0.96 -17.95 -3.01
CA PHE A 362 -0.94 -17.26 -1.73
C PHE A 362 0.26 -17.66 -0.87
N ARG A 363 1.23 -18.36 -1.43
CA ARG A 363 2.52 -18.45 -0.76
C ARG A 363 2.94 -17.03 -0.45
N SER A 364 3.09 -16.76 0.81
CA SER A 364 3.65 -15.49 1.24
C SER A 364 5.02 -15.42 0.60
N GLU A 365 5.13 -14.50 -0.35
CA GLU A 365 6.30 -14.32 -1.19
C GLU A 365 7.40 -13.75 -0.31
N LEU A 366 8.02 -14.62 0.48
CA LEU A 366 9.18 -14.25 1.25
C LEU A 366 10.40 -14.27 0.33
N SER A 367 11.31 -13.34 0.50
CA SER A 367 12.56 -13.27 -0.27
C SER A 367 13.48 -14.46 0.00
N VAL A 368 13.17 -15.27 1.01
CA VAL A 368 13.89 -16.50 1.36
C VAL A 368 13.26 -17.68 0.64
N GLU A 369 13.90 -18.17 -0.39
CA GLU A 369 13.41 -19.32 -1.17
C GLU A 369 13.61 -20.66 -0.45
N LYS A 370 14.55 -20.73 0.51
CA LYS A 370 14.87 -21.98 1.21
C LYS A 370 13.94 -22.24 2.40
N ALA A 371 13.11 -23.25 2.28
CA ALA A 371 12.23 -23.72 3.35
C ALA A 371 13.00 -24.00 4.65
N SER A 372 14.25 -24.45 4.59
CA SER A 372 15.10 -24.72 5.77
C SER A 372 15.39 -23.46 6.58
N VAL A 373 15.60 -22.30 5.93
CA VAL A 373 15.81 -21.01 6.61
C VAL A 373 14.53 -20.56 7.28
N LEU A 374 13.39 -20.61 6.56
CA LEU A 374 12.09 -20.25 7.13
C LEU A 374 11.72 -21.15 8.33
N GLN A 375 12.07 -22.43 8.25
CA GLN A 375 11.84 -23.37 9.36
C GLN A 375 12.71 -23.04 10.59
N SER A 376 13.97 -22.66 10.37
CA SER A 376 14.86 -22.18 11.45
C SER A 376 14.35 -20.90 12.10
N GLU A 377 13.87 -19.95 11.28
CA GLU A 377 13.29 -18.70 11.78
C GLU A 377 11.99 -18.94 12.56
N LEU A 378 11.15 -19.86 12.09
CA LEU A 378 9.94 -20.26 12.80
C LEU A 378 10.28 -20.88 14.17
N GLN A 379 11.30 -21.73 14.23
CA GLN A 379 11.77 -22.32 15.49
C GLN A 379 12.28 -21.24 16.45
N SER A 380 13.08 -20.29 15.98
CA SER A 380 13.62 -19.18 16.79
C SER A 380 12.49 -18.31 17.36
N CYS A 381 11.50 -17.95 16.51
CA CYS A 381 10.33 -17.21 16.98
C CYS A 381 9.48 -18.00 17.98
N THR A 382 9.33 -19.32 17.79
CA THR A 382 8.58 -20.18 18.72
C THR A 382 9.27 -20.25 20.09
N GLN A 383 10.61 -20.38 20.13
CA GLN A 383 11.38 -20.31 21.38
C GLN A 383 11.21 -18.97 22.10
N LEU A 384 11.20 -17.86 21.36
CA LEU A 384 10.94 -16.55 21.97
C LEU A 384 9.50 -16.47 22.52
N LEU A 385 8.52 -17.03 21.81
CA LEU A 385 7.14 -17.03 22.26
C LEU A 385 6.92 -17.86 23.54
N GLU A 386 7.69 -18.93 23.76
CA GLU A 386 7.69 -19.68 25.03
C GLU A 386 8.15 -18.80 26.21
N LEU A 387 9.10 -17.89 25.97
CA LEU A 387 9.61 -16.95 26.99
C LEU A 387 8.67 -15.74 27.17
N GLU A 388 8.08 -15.27 26.08
CA GLU A 388 7.23 -14.08 26.02
C GLU A 388 5.86 -14.38 25.36
N PRO A 389 4.96 -15.14 26.03
CA PRO A 389 3.74 -15.68 25.43
C PRO A 389 2.74 -14.63 24.91
N GLN A 390 2.85 -13.38 25.41
CA GLN A 390 1.98 -12.27 25.02
C GLN A 390 2.62 -11.30 24.01
N ASN A 391 3.75 -11.67 23.42
CA ASN A 391 4.42 -10.82 22.46
C ASN A 391 3.73 -10.84 21.09
N LYS A 392 2.92 -9.81 20.83
CA LYS A 392 2.15 -9.68 19.58
C LYS A 392 2.99 -9.68 18.30
N TRP A 393 4.21 -9.13 18.37
CA TRP A 393 5.09 -9.04 17.21
C TRP A 393 5.62 -10.43 16.82
N CYS A 394 5.98 -11.20 17.84
CA CYS A 394 6.41 -12.58 17.70
C CYS A 394 5.27 -13.44 17.12
N VAL A 395 4.08 -13.40 17.74
CA VAL A 395 2.90 -14.15 17.23
C VAL A 395 2.57 -13.79 15.78
N LEU A 396 2.56 -12.49 15.44
CA LEU A 396 2.28 -12.06 14.07
C LEU A 396 3.35 -12.55 13.08
N THR A 397 4.62 -12.60 13.50
CA THR A 397 5.70 -13.10 12.66
C THR A 397 5.60 -14.62 12.46
N ILE A 398 5.27 -15.37 13.49
CA ILE A 398 5.00 -16.81 13.40
C ILE A 398 3.88 -17.08 12.38
N VAL A 399 2.78 -16.35 12.43
CA VAL A 399 1.70 -16.46 11.44
C VAL A 399 2.22 -16.27 10.01
N LEU A 400 3.08 -15.27 9.77
CA LEU A 400 3.66 -15.03 8.45
C LEU A 400 4.57 -16.18 7.98
N LEU A 401 5.38 -16.72 8.88
CA LEU A 401 6.28 -17.84 8.60
C LEU A 401 5.51 -19.14 8.32
N MET A 402 4.51 -19.45 9.13
CA MET A 402 3.63 -20.62 8.92
C MET A 402 2.91 -20.55 7.57
N ARG A 403 2.39 -19.38 7.21
CA ARG A 403 1.76 -19.18 5.89
C ARG A 403 2.71 -19.33 4.73
N ALA A 404 3.97 -18.96 4.91
CA ALA A 404 4.99 -19.10 3.89
C ALA A 404 5.46 -20.54 3.70
N LEU A 405 5.55 -21.29 4.78
CA LEU A 405 5.99 -22.68 4.77
C LEU A 405 4.90 -23.61 4.23
N ASP A 406 3.76 -23.64 4.89
CA ASP A 406 2.63 -24.49 4.52
C ASP A 406 1.31 -23.93 5.08
N PRO A 407 0.58 -23.11 4.31
CA PRO A 407 -0.65 -22.47 4.78
C PRO A 407 -1.76 -23.45 5.13
N LEU A 408 -1.80 -24.62 4.48
CA LEU A 408 -2.82 -25.64 4.74
C LEU A 408 -2.44 -26.53 5.93
N GLY A 409 -1.17 -26.91 6.04
CA GLY A 409 -0.67 -27.72 7.15
C GLY A 409 -0.74 -26.99 8.50
N TYR A 410 -0.44 -25.70 8.51
CA TYR A 410 -0.50 -24.86 9.72
C TYR A 410 -1.84 -24.12 9.92
N GLU A 411 -2.93 -24.52 9.22
CA GLU A 411 -4.21 -23.80 9.28
C GLU A 411 -4.74 -23.65 10.71
N GLY A 412 -4.79 -24.75 11.47
CA GLY A 412 -5.31 -24.76 12.84
C GLY A 412 -4.50 -23.89 13.79
N GLU A 413 -3.17 -24.00 13.74
CA GLU A 413 -2.26 -23.22 14.59
C GLU A 413 -2.32 -21.72 14.22
N THR A 414 -2.37 -21.39 12.94
CA THR A 414 -2.50 -20.01 12.45
C THR A 414 -3.80 -19.37 12.95
N LEU A 415 -4.93 -20.09 12.90
CA LEU A 415 -6.20 -19.59 13.43
C LEU A 415 -6.13 -19.34 14.95
N ALA A 416 -5.51 -20.25 15.71
CA ALA A 416 -5.29 -20.08 17.15
C ALA A 416 -4.44 -18.84 17.45
N HIS A 417 -3.38 -18.60 16.68
CA HIS A 417 -2.56 -17.40 16.82
C HIS A 417 -3.31 -16.11 16.48
N PHE A 418 -4.25 -16.11 15.53
CA PHE A 418 -5.12 -14.95 15.30
C PHE A 418 -6.00 -14.63 16.50
N GLU A 419 -6.57 -15.65 17.19
CA GLU A 419 -7.33 -15.40 18.41
C GLU A 419 -6.43 -14.84 19.52
N THR A 420 -5.24 -15.39 19.72
CA THR A 420 -4.25 -14.84 20.65
C THR A 420 -3.94 -13.37 20.34
N LEU A 421 -3.73 -12.99 19.05
CA LEU A 421 -3.46 -11.61 18.65
C LEU A 421 -4.62 -10.67 19.00
N LYS A 422 -5.87 -11.10 18.81
CA LYS A 422 -7.05 -10.29 19.14
C LYS A 422 -7.15 -10.01 20.65
N GLU A 423 -6.73 -10.96 21.49
CA GLU A 423 -6.70 -10.83 22.94
C GLU A 423 -5.56 -9.94 23.41
N VAL A 424 -4.33 -10.22 22.98
CA VAL A 424 -3.09 -9.55 23.42
C VAL A 424 -3.02 -8.10 22.94
N ASP A 425 -3.55 -7.81 21.76
CA ASP A 425 -3.59 -6.47 21.16
C ASP A 425 -5.01 -6.07 20.77
N SER A 426 -5.89 -5.99 21.76
CA SER A 426 -7.32 -5.72 21.60
C SER A 426 -7.64 -4.44 20.83
N MET A 427 -6.76 -3.43 20.88
CA MET A 427 -6.91 -2.19 20.10
C MET A 427 -6.84 -2.41 18.58
N ARG A 428 -6.22 -3.51 18.14
CA ARG A 428 -6.11 -3.90 16.74
C ARG A 428 -6.91 -5.17 16.41
N SER A 429 -7.84 -5.58 17.26
CA SER A 429 -8.63 -6.81 17.06
C SER A 429 -9.35 -6.83 15.71
N CYS A 430 -9.90 -5.70 15.25
CA CYS A 430 -10.53 -5.60 13.92
C CYS A 430 -9.53 -5.88 12.79
N TYR A 431 -8.31 -5.34 12.89
CA TYR A 431 -7.26 -5.60 11.91
C TYR A 431 -6.89 -7.10 11.85
N TYR A 432 -6.76 -7.75 13.00
CA TYR A 432 -6.48 -9.19 13.04
C TYR A 432 -7.67 -10.03 12.55
N SER A 433 -8.90 -9.56 12.77
CA SER A 433 -10.09 -10.22 12.20
C SER A 433 -10.11 -10.14 10.67
N ASP A 434 -9.72 -9.00 10.10
CA ASP A 434 -9.61 -8.83 8.65
C ASP A 434 -8.49 -9.72 8.07
N LEU A 435 -7.33 -9.80 8.74
CA LEU A 435 -6.24 -10.71 8.33
C LEU A 435 -6.66 -12.18 8.42
N CYS A 436 -7.40 -12.56 9.47
CA CYS A 436 -7.92 -13.90 9.63
C CYS A 436 -8.93 -14.24 8.51
N SER A 437 -9.83 -13.31 8.19
CA SER A 437 -10.77 -13.44 7.06
C SER A 437 -10.04 -13.66 5.74
N LYS A 438 -8.99 -12.87 5.50
CA LYS A 438 -8.14 -13.02 4.32
C LYS A 438 -7.49 -14.40 4.26
N PHE A 439 -6.90 -14.85 5.37
CA PHE A 439 -6.27 -16.16 5.47
C PHE A 439 -7.24 -17.30 5.18
N MET A 440 -8.46 -17.24 5.75
CA MET A 440 -9.48 -18.27 5.51
C MET A 440 -9.93 -18.30 4.05
N MET A 441 -10.08 -17.14 3.41
CA MET A 441 -10.39 -17.07 1.98
C MET A 441 -9.26 -17.68 1.13
N GLU A 442 -8.01 -17.31 1.40
CA GLU A 442 -6.85 -17.84 0.69
C GLU A 442 -6.78 -19.38 0.81
N ASN A 443 -6.93 -19.93 2.01
CA ASN A 443 -6.91 -21.37 2.23
C ASN A 443 -8.07 -22.10 1.54
N THR A 444 -9.25 -21.48 1.53
CA THR A 444 -10.40 -22.07 0.82
C THR A 444 -10.17 -22.08 -0.68
N ILE A 445 -9.60 -21.00 -1.24
CA ILE A 445 -9.25 -20.93 -2.66
C ILE A 445 -8.20 -22.01 -3.01
N LEU A 446 -7.17 -22.20 -2.15
CA LEU A 446 -6.15 -23.23 -2.36
C LEU A 446 -6.71 -24.67 -2.34
N LYS A 447 -7.80 -24.89 -1.59
CA LYS A 447 -8.49 -26.20 -1.52
C LYS A 447 -9.44 -26.45 -2.69
N MET A 448 -9.75 -25.41 -3.51
CA MET A 448 -10.71 -25.54 -4.59
C MET A 448 -10.11 -26.27 -5.80
N GLU A 449 -10.84 -27.26 -6.31
CA GLU A 449 -10.59 -27.93 -7.57
C GLU A 449 -11.48 -27.30 -8.66
N TYR A 450 -11.03 -26.21 -9.27
CA TYR A 450 -11.81 -25.43 -10.23
C TYR A 450 -12.31 -26.19 -11.47
N ALA A 451 -11.71 -27.31 -11.79
CA ALA A 451 -12.13 -28.12 -12.93
C ALA A 451 -13.48 -28.83 -12.68
N GLU A 452 -13.81 -29.12 -11.43
CA GLU A 452 -14.95 -29.96 -11.06
C GLU A 452 -15.99 -29.24 -10.20
N VAL A 453 -15.56 -28.32 -9.30
CA VAL A 453 -16.44 -27.67 -8.33
C VAL A 453 -16.30 -26.15 -8.44
N ARG A 454 -17.37 -25.51 -8.90
CA ARG A 454 -17.47 -24.05 -9.03
C ARG A 454 -18.27 -23.43 -7.86
N VAL A 455 -18.13 -24.03 -6.67
CA VAL A 455 -18.81 -23.61 -5.45
C VAL A 455 -17.79 -23.13 -4.43
N PHE A 456 -18.00 -21.94 -3.89
CA PHE A 456 -17.19 -21.35 -2.83
C PHE A 456 -18.04 -21.17 -1.58
N SER A 457 -17.64 -21.77 -0.46
CA SER A 457 -18.38 -21.68 0.80
C SER A 457 -17.47 -21.35 1.97
N LEU A 458 -17.80 -20.26 2.66
CA LEU A 458 -17.21 -19.84 3.94
C LEU A 458 -18.31 -19.45 4.94
N SER A 459 -19.36 -20.27 5.03
CA SER A 459 -20.45 -20.06 5.98
C SER A 459 -19.97 -20.30 7.42
N GLY A 460 -20.40 -19.42 8.35
CA GLY A 460 -20.13 -19.57 9.79
C GLY A 460 -18.66 -19.40 10.20
N LYS A 461 -17.88 -18.63 9.47
CA LYS A 461 -16.44 -18.43 9.71
C LYS A 461 -16.08 -17.08 10.32
N ASN A 462 -17.07 -16.31 10.78
CA ASN A 462 -16.86 -14.97 11.36
C ASN A 462 -16.11 -14.00 10.44
N LEU A 463 -16.29 -14.10 9.11
CA LEU A 463 -15.66 -13.20 8.15
C LEU A 463 -16.09 -11.76 8.38
N THR A 464 -15.12 -10.85 8.40
CA THR A 464 -15.34 -9.40 8.51
C THR A 464 -15.12 -8.67 7.20
N THR A 465 -14.35 -9.27 6.27
CA THR A 465 -14.04 -8.71 4.96
C THR A 465 -13.89 -9.79 3.89
N LEU A 466 -13.95 -9.37 2.62
CA LEU A 466 -13.74 -10.23 1.45
C LEU A 466 -12.54 -9.72 0.64
N CYS A 467 -11.76 -10.65 0.11
CA CYS A 467 -10.60 -10.35 -0.74
C CYS A 467 -10.45 -11.40 -1.84
N HIS A 468 -9.50 -11.21 -2.74
CA HIS A 468 -9.18 -12.15 -3.82
C HIS A 468 -10.37 -12.57 -4.70
N LEU A 469 -11.34 -11.67 -4.90
CA LEU A 469 -12.53 -11.93 -5.69
C LEU A 469 -12.22 -12.14 -7.19
N ASP A 470 -11.08 -11.63 -7.65
CA ASP A 470 -10.51 -11.90 -8.98
C ASP A 470 -10.21 -13.39 -9.18
N GLN A 471 -9.86 -14.11 -8.11
CA GLN A 471 -9.59 -15.55 -8.15
C GLN A 471 -10.87 -16.40 -8.19
N LEU A 472 -12.01 -15.80 -7.88
CA LEU A 472 -13.32 -16.43 -7.86
C LEU A 472 -14.14 -16.17 -9.14
N LEU A 473 -13.52 -15.65 -10.20
CA LEU A 473 -14.18 -15.30 -11.48
C LEU A 473 -15.08 -16.44 -12.03
N LEU A 474 -14.62 -17.68 -11.94
CA LEU A 474 -15.31 -18.85 -12.49
C LEU A 474 -16.37 -19.46 -11.55
N VAL A 475 -16.49 -18.95 -10.33
CA VAL A 475 -17.43 -19.48 -9.34
C VAL A 475 -18.86 -19.14 -9.74
N THR A 476 -19.73 -20.15 -9.64
CA THR A 476 -21.17 -20.01 -9.94
C THR A 476 -22.03 -19.92 -8.70
N HIS A 477 -21.56 -20.48 -7.58
CA HIS A 477 -22.30 -20.47 -6.31
C HIS A 477 -21.38 -20.02 -5.17
N ILE A 478 -21.82 -19.00 -4.43
CA ILE A 478 -21.12 -18.48 -3.25
C ILE A 478 -22.03 -18.53 -2.04
N ASN A 479 -21.53 -19.17 -0.95
CA ASN A 479 -22.18 -19.15 0.36
C ASN A 479 -21.28 -18.43 1.38
N LEU A 480 -21.75 -17.27 1.84
CA LEU A 480 -21.14 -16.41 2.85
C LEU A 480 -22.03 -16.25 4.10
N SER A 481 -23.03 -17.11 4.28
CA SER A 481 -24.01 -16.99 5.36
C SER A 481 -23.36 -17.11 6.75
N SER A 482 -23.99 -16.54 7.76
CA SER A 482 -23.58 -16.60 9.16
C SER A 482 -22.15 -16.05 9.41
N ASN A 483 -21.88 -14.85 8.88
CA ASN A 483 -20.63 -14.11 9.04
C ASN A 483 -20.89 -12.71 9.63
N GLN A 484 -19.88 -11.85 9.62
CA GLN A 484 -19.94 -10.48 10.16
C GLN A 484 -19.74 -9.42 9.07
N LEU A 485 -20.12 -9.72 7.83
CA LEU A 485 -19.96 -8.84 6.69
C LEU A 485 -20.92 -7.65 6.79
N LYS A 486 -20.40 -6.41 6.67
CA LYS A 486 -21.20 -5.17 6.67
C LYS A 486 -21.59 -4.70 5.28
N ALA A 487 -20.86 -5.13 4.27
CA ALA A 487 -21.11 -4.79 2.86
C ALA A 487 -20.49 -5.84 1.94
N LEU A 488 -21.03 -5.95 0.74
CA LEU A 488 -20.36 -6.61 -0.38
C LEU A 488 -19.51 -5.56 -1.09
N PRO A 489 -18.17 -5.73 -1.19
CA PRO A 489 -17.31 -4.70 -1.77
C PRO A 489 -17.57 -4.55 -3.29
N PRO A 490 -17.25 -3.39 -3.89
CA PRO A 490 -17.45 -3.17 -5.33
C PRO A 490 -16.73 -4.19 -6.22
N GLN A 491 -15.65 -4.79 -5.73
CA GLN A 491 -14.91 -5.87 -6.40
C GLN A 491 -15.75 -7.16 -6.58
N PHE A 492 -16.86 -7.28 -5.85
CA PHE A 492 -17.80 -8.39 -6.02
C PHE A 492 -18.36 -8.49 -7.46
N ALA A 493 -18.44 -7.35 -8.15
CA ALA A 493 -18.79 -7.27 -9.58
C ALA A 493 -17.81 -8.05 -10.51
N MET A 494 -16.66 -8.51 -10.02
CA MET A 494 -15.72 -9.36 -10.77
C MET A 494 -16.25 -10.79 -10.94
N LEU A 495 -17.23 -11.21 -10.14
CA LEU A 495 -17.79 -12.57 -10.13
C LEU A 495 -18.78 -12.78 -11.31
N GLN A 496 -18.27 -12.67 -12.51
CA GLN A 496 -19.08 -12.62 -13.73
C GLN A 496 -19.79 -13.92 -14.12
N CYS A 497 -19.40 -15.06 -13.51
CA CYS A 497 -20.05 -16.36 -13.68
C CYS A 497 -21.03 -16.69 -12.54
N LEU A 498 -21.19 -15.81 -11.55
CA LEU A 498 -22.02 -16.06 -10.37
C LEU A 498 -23.50 -16.19 -10.74
N GLU A 499 -24.11 -17.30 -10.30
CA GLU A 499 -25.52 -17.65 -10.50
C GLU A 499 -26.30 -17.59 -9.19
N VAL A 500 -25.69 -18.03 -8.08
CA VAL A 500 -26.33 -18.11 -6.76
C VAL A 500 -25.46 -17.45 -5.70
N LEU A 501 -26.05 -16.53 -4.94
CA LEU A 501 -25.45 -15.90 -3.78
C LEU A 501 -26.28 -16.17 -2.53
N GLU A 502 -25.67 -16.79 -1.54
CA GLU A 502 -26.20 -16.95 -0.18
C GLU A 502 -25.35 -16.12 0.78
N ALA A 503 -25.96 -15.12 1.42
CA ALA A 503 -25.28 -14.25 2.39
C ALA A 503 -26.20 -13.91 3.58
N ASP A 504 -26.97 -14.92 4.03
CA ASP A 504 -27.87 -14.81 5.16
C ASP A 504 -27.11 -14.56 6.48
N ASP A 505 -27.81 -14.03 7.47
CA ASP A 505 -27.29 -13.87 8.84
C ASP A 505 -25.95 -13.12 8.88
N ASN A 506 -25.90 -11.94 8.24
CA ASN A 506 -24.78 -11.00 8.23
C ASN A 506 -25.24 -9.61 8.72
N ALA A 507 -24.40 -8.61 8.60
CA ALA A 507 -24.71 -7.22 8.92
C ALA A 507 -24.71 -6.32 7.66
N ILE A 508 -25.09 -6.87 6.49
CA ILE A 508 -25.00 -6.17 5.19
C ILE A 508 -26.04 -5.05 5.16
N GLU A 509 -25.55 -3.82 4.93
CA GLU A 509 -26.36 -2.61 4.86
C GLU A 509 -26.62 -2.15 3.43
N ASN A 510 -25.78 -2.52 2.47
CA ASN A 510 -25.89 -2.11 1.08
C ASN A 510 -25.36 -3.17 0.09
N LEU A 511 -25.80 -3.08 -1.17
CA LEU A 511 -25.52 -4.05 -2.23
C LEU A 511 -24.66 -3.46 -3.36
N TYR A 512 -23.84 -2.46 -3.10
CA TYR A 512 -23.02 -1.82 -4.15
C TYR A 512 -22.08 -2.76 -4.90
N GLY A 513 -21.79 -3.95 -4.36
CA GLY A 513 -21.02 -4.98 -5.04
C GLY A 513 -21.78 -5.77 -6.10
N LEU A 514 -23.12 -5.71 -6.13
CA LEU A 514 -23.95 -6.54 -7.01
C LEU A 514 -24.30 -5.87 -8.34
N TYR A 515 -23.52 -4.89 -8.79
CA TYR A 515 -23.74 -4.27 -10.11
C TYR A 515 -23.25 -5.18 -11.25
N HIS A 516 -24.04 -5.24 -12.33
CA HIS A 516 -23.67 -5.86 -13.61
C HIS A 516 -23.22 -7.32 -13.52
N LEU A 517 -23.90 -8.12 -12.72
CA LEU A 517 -23.69 -9.57 -12.64
C LEU A 517 -24.67 -10.27 -13.60
N PRO A 518 -24.21 -10.68 -14.79
CA PRO A 518 -25.10 -11.03 -15.88
C PRO A 518 -25.79 -12.39 -15.74
N ARG A 519 -25.23 -13.29 -14.89
CA ARG A 519 -25.75 -14.65 -14.68
C ARG A 519 -26.40 -14.82 -13.31
N LEU A 520 -26.40 -13.79 -12.45
CA LEU A 520 -26.96 -13.86 -11.10
C LEU A 520 -28.47 -14.08 -11.17
N GLY A 521 -28.91 -15.27 -10.77
CA GLY A 521 -30.30 -15.73 -10.81
C GLY A 521 -30.94 -15.74 -9.42
N GLU A 522 -30.20 -16.11 -8.38
CA GLU A 522 -30.72 -16.27 -7.03
C GLU A 522 -29.87 -15.50 -6.01
N VAL A 523 -30.53 -14.75 -5.14
CA VAL A 523 -29.90 -13.99 -4.06
C VAL A 523 -30.66 -14.20 -2.75
N SER A 524 -29.97 -14.73 -1.74
CA SER A 524 -30.48 -14.83 -0.38
C SER A 524 -29.70 -13.89 0.55
N LEU A 525 -30.43 -12.96 1.20
CA LEU A 525 -29.91 -11.93 2.09
C LEU A 525 -30.70 -11.88 3.40
N ARG A 526 -31.25 -12.99 3.83
CA ARG A 526 -32.08 -13.09 5.03
C ARG A 526 -31.31 -12.61 6.26
N ASN A 527 -32.02 -11.93 7.20
CA ASN A 527 -31.47 -11.46 8.47
C ASN A 527 -30.23 -10.55 8.29
N ASN A 528 -30.30 -9.58 7.39
CA ASN A 528 -29.31 -8.52 7.20
C ASN A 528 -29.82 -7.17 7.66
N GLN A 529 -29.13 -6.09 7.35
CA GLN A 529 -29.43 -4.72 7.81
C GLN A 529 -29.87 -3.78 6.66
N ILE A 530 -30.37 -4.34 5.57
CA ILE A 530 -30.87 -3.56 4.43
C ILE A 530 -32.13 -2.80 4.88
N SER A 531 -32.09 -1.47 4.83
CA SER A 531 -33.12 -0.63 5.43
C SER A 531 -33.94 0.18 4.42
N ARG A 532 -33.43 0.41 3.21
CA ARG A 532 -34.05 1.27 2.21
C ARG A 532 -34.12 0.59 0.85
N LEU A 533 -35.19 0.84 0.12
CA LEU A 533 -35.38 0.38 -1.26
C LEU A 533 -34.23 0.83 -2.20
N SER A 534 -33.67 2.02 -1.97
CA SER A 534 -32.55 2.52 -2.77
C SER A 534 -31.30 1.65 -2.71
N GLU A 535 -31.12 0.85 -1.66
CA GLU A 535 -30.00 -0.05 -1.47
C GLU A 535 -30.10 -1.30 -2.35
N LEU A 536 -31.31 -1.59 -2.88
CA LEU A 536 -31.58 -2.69 -3.81
C LEU A 536 -31.39 -2.31 -5.29
N LYS A 537 -31.17 -1.02 -5.60
CA LYS A 537 -30.94 -0.55 -6.99
C LYS A 537 -29.85 -1.31 -7.76
N PRO A 538 -28.74 -1.73 -7.16
CA PRO A 538 -27.74 -2.51 -7.88
C PRO A 538 -28.32 -3.75 -8.59
N LEU A 539 -29.31 -4.40 -7.99
CA LEU A 539 -29.95 -5.61 -8.54
C LEU A 539 -30.70 -5.35 -9.86
N THR A 540 -31.09 -4.11 -10.15
CA THR A 540 -31.73 -3.76 -11.46
C THR A 540 -30.80 -4.00 -12.64
N THR A 541 -29.51 -4.13 -12.41
CA THR A 541 -28.50 -4.37 -13.44
C THR A 541 -28.19 -5.87 -13.64
N CYS A 542 -28.92 -6.75 -12.93
CA CYS A 542 -28.76 -8.20 -12.96
C CYS A 542 -29.94 -8.83 -13.76
N PRO A 543 -29.82 -9.04 -15.06
CA PRO A 543 -30.95 -9.35 -15.94
C PRO A 543 -31.56 -10.75 -15.71
N GLN A 544 -30.80 -11.68 -15.14
CA GLN A 544 -31.19 -13.05 -14.89
C GLN A 544 -31.80 -13.29 -13.49
N LEU A 545 -31.89 -12.23 -12.65
CA LEU A 545 -32.34 -12.36 -11.27
C LEU A 545 -33.83 -12.71 -11.22
N THR A 546 -34.14 -13.92 -10.71
CA THR A 546 -35.50 -14.44 -10.61
C THR A 546 -35.94 -14.68 -9.17
N ARG A 547 -34.97 -14.91 -8.23
CA ARG A 547 -35.26 -15.19 -6.84
C ARG A 547 -34.53 -14.25 -5.90
N LEU A 548 -35.27 -13.65 -4.95
CA LEU A 548 -34.74 -12.73 -3.96
C LEU A 548 -35.37 -12.98 -2.58
N ASP A 549 -34.54 -13.31 -1.59
CA ASP A 549 -34.96 -13.48 -0.18
C ASP A 549 -34.43 -12.31 0.68
N LEU A 550 -35.36 -11.49 1.19
CA LEU A 550 -35.08 -10.33 2.05
C LEU A 550 -35.67 -10.50 3.46
N ARG A 551 -36.18 -11.67 3.82
CA ARG A 551 -36.79 -11.91 5.12
C ARG A 551 -35.87 -11.49 6.27
N GLY A 552 -36.45 -10.85 7.29
CA GLY A 552 -35.69 -10.41 8.46
C GLY A 552 -34.90 -9.11 8.29
N ASN A 553 -34.87 -8.50 7.09
CA ASN A 553 -34.29 -7.17 6.89
C ASN A 553 -35.24 -6.06 7.33
N PRO A 554 -34.74 -4.90 7.80
CA PRO A 554 -35.60 -3.76 8.12
C PRO A 554 -36.50 -3.31 6.96
N VAL A 555 -36.00 -3.35 5.72
CA VAL A 555 -36.75 -2.97 4.51
C VAL A 555 -38.00 -3.84 4.30
N ALA A 556 -37.99 -5.13 4.69
CA ALA A 556 -39.12 -6.03 4.54
C ALA A 556 -40.37 -5.62 5.36
N ARG A 557 -40.20 -4.70 6.32
CA ARG A 557 -41.30 -4.16 7.13
C ARG A 557 -41.92 -2.90 6.54
N THR A 558 -41.42 -2.42 5.41
CA THR A 558 -41.90 -1.19 4.77
C THR A 558 -43.26 -1.46 4.11
N ALA A 559 -44.23 -0.57 4.36
CA ALA A 559 -45.54 -0.66 3.72
C ALA A 559 -45.40 -0.53 2.19
N ASN A 560 -46.13 -1.35 1.42
CA ASN A 560 -46.10 -1.40 -0.04
C ASN A 560 -44.79 -1.88 -0.69
N LEU A 561 -43.83 -2.41 0.07
CA LEU A 561 -42.56 -2.87 -0.47
C LEU A 561 -42.71 -3.85 -1.62
N GLN A 562 -43.67 -4.80 -1.54
CA GLN A 562 -43.90 -5.79 -2.59
C GLN A 562 -44.25 -5.16 -3.93
N SER A 563 -45.09 -4.13 -3.93
CA SER A 563 -45.47 -3.40 -5.15
C SER A 563 -44.29 -2.59 -5.71
N GLU A 564 -43.56 -1.90 -4.85
CA GLU A 564 -42.39 -1.11 -5.23
C GLU A 564 -41.25 -1.98 -5.77
N LEU A 565 -41.05 -3.17 -5.19
CA LEU A 565 -40.06 -4.14 -5.70
C LEU A 565 -40.49 -4.76 -7.04
N ALA A 566 -41.76 -5.03 -7.23
CA ALA A 566 -42.27 -5.54 -8.52
C ALA A 566 -42.05 -4.54 -9.67
N GLU A 567 -42.14 -3.22 -9.37
CA GLU A 567 -41.80 -2.18 -10.34
C GLU A 567 -40.30 -2.04 -10.56
N LEU A 568 -39.49 -2.14 -9.47
CA LEU A 568 -38.05 -1.95 -9.53
C LEU A 568 -37.33 -3.17 -10.15
N LEU A 569 -37.78 -4.39 -9.85
CA LEU A 569 -37.16 -5.66 -10.24
C LEU A 569 -38.20 -6.57 -10.92
N PRO A 570 -38.64 -6.25 -12.13
CA PRO A 570 -39.70 -6.99 -12.82
C PRO A 570 -39.31 -8.43 -13.19
N SER A 571 -38.02 -8.76 -13.22
CA SER A 571 -37.51 -10.11 -13.46
C SER A 571 -37.69 -11.06 -12.28
N VAL A 572 -37.86 -10.55 -11.05
CA VAL A 572 -37.97 -11.34 -9.83
C VAL A 572 -39.37 -11.94 -9.71
N THR A 573 -39.47 -13.25 -9.86
CA THR A 573 -40.73 -14.01 -9.78
C THR A 573 -40.94 -14.67 -8.42
N ASP A 574 -39.85 -14.98 -7.70
CA ASP A 574 -39.88 -15.57 -6.35
C ASP A 574 -39.28 -14.58 -5.34
N LEU A 575 -40.18 -13.77 -4.75
CA LEU A 575 -39.82 -12.75 -3.77
C LEU A 575 -40.26 -13.19 -2.37
N LEU A 576 -39.30 -13.31 -1.43
CA LEU A 576 -39.52 -13.67 -0.03
C LEU A 576 -39.22 -12.45 0.87
N LEU A 577 -40.27 -11.95 1.58
CA LEU A 577 -40.20 -10.77 2.46
C LEU A 577 -40.45 -11.11 3.93
#